data_04d26b49024e256e19934ed062488ca4
#
_entry.id   04d26b49024e256e19934ed062488ca4
#
_cell.length_a   1.000
_cell.length_b   1.000
_cell.length_c   1.000
_cell.angle_alpha   90.00
_cell.angle_beta   90.00
_cell.angle_gamma   90.00
#
_symmetry.space_group_name_H-M   'P 1'
#
loop_
_entity.id
_entity.type
_entity.pdbx_description
1 polymer ?
#
loop_
_entity_poly.entity_id
_entity_poly.type
_entity_poly.pdbx_seq_one_letter_code
_entity_poly.pdbx_strand_id
1 'polypeptide(L)'
;GTAGSRILSGTTNPSASTGTVGDYYLNKTTGDFFGPKTISGWGMPVNLKGTANVVASTWINYNWNSTNTSTRKVMDYTIPTPLLSAVGYSSLYNFSNAGGVILVYGENWGSNQVKLFDYEFRNGRYEASPNTNGSKIYITLTSISGAALQDIEYDSARGNKFRYVLIPAGVQLSASLAPDRLRQMSFEDIQARFNLYD
;
A
#
# COMPACT_ATOMS: atom_id res chain seq x y z
N GLY A 1 -9.06 -49.79 -5.49
CA GLY A 1 -9.02 -48.68 -4.54
C GLY A 1 -10.02 -47.61 -4.90
N THR A 2 -10.64 -46.94 -3.92
CA THR A 2 -11.47 -45.75 -4.14
C THR A 2 -10.63 -44.65 -4.76
N ALA A 3 -11.18 -43.95 -5.76
CA ALA A 3 -10.50 -42.79 -6.36
C ALA A 3 -10.21 -41.73 -5.28
N GLY A 4 -9.00 -41.16 -5.28
CA GLY A 4 -8.65 -40.07 -4.38
C GLY A 4 -9.40 -38.76 -4.69
N SER A 5 -9.31 -37.80 -3.78
CA SER A 5 -9.82 -36.44 -3.98
C SER A 5 -9.17 -35.77 -5.21
N ARG A 6 -9.95 -35.03 -5.96
CA ARG A 6 -9.49 -34.27 -7.16
C ARG A 6 -9.46 -32.79 -6.86
N ILE A 7 -8.58 -32.07 -7.56
CA ILE A 7 -8.62 -30.60 -7.62
C ILE A 7 -9.18 -30.23 -9.00
N LEU A 8 -10.37 -29.67 -9.01
CA LEU A 8 -11.02 -29.12 -10.19
C LEU A 8 -10.71 -27.63 -10.32
N SER A 9 -10.92 -27.03 -11.49
CA SER A 9 -10.73 -25.59 -11.66
C SER A 9 -11.65 -25.01 -12.74
N GLY A 10 -11.94 -23.71 -12.62
CA GLY A 10 -12.71 -22.94 -13.60
C GLY A 10 -12.52 -21.44 -13.39
N THR A 11 -13.30 -20.65 -14.10
CA THR A 11 -13.25 -19.17 -14.06
C THR A 11 -14.39 -18.55 -13.22
N THR A 12 -15.33 -19.39 -12.77
CA THR A 12 -16.45 -19.01 -11.89
C THR A 12 -16.41 -19.87 -10.63
N ASN A 13 -17.20 -19.51 -9.61
CA ASN A 13 -17.35 -20.34 -8.44
C ASN A 13 -18.03 -21.69 -8.79
N PRO A 14 -17.70 -22.77 -8.08
CA PRO A 14 -18.27 -24.08 -8.37
C PRO A 14 -19.76 -24.13 -8.02
N SER A 15 -20.55 -24.73 -8.90
CA SER A 15 -21.95 -25.03 -8.62
C SER A 15 -22.10 -26.24 -7.70
N ALA A 16 -23.30 -26.45 -7.16
CA ALA A 16 -23.60 -27.64 -6.36
C ALA A 16 -23.38 -28.97 -7.13
N SER A 17 -23.54 -28.96 -8.45
CA SER A 17 -23.34 -30.14 -9.32
C SER A 17 -21.86 -30.36 -9.71
N THR A 18 -20.98 -29.40 -9.48
CA THR A 18 -19.54 -29.53 -9.78
C THR A 18 -18.87 -30.49 -8.80
N GLY A 19 -18.12 -31.48 -9.29
CA GLY A 19 -17.34 -32.41 -8.49
C GLY A 19 -18.15 -33.33 -7.56
N THR A 20 -17.45 -34.18 -6.84
CA THR A 20 -18.00 -35.15 -5.85
C THR A 20 -17.56 -34.80 -4.43
N VAL A 21 -18.19 -35.37 -3.43
CA VAL A 21 -17.78 -35.23 -2.01
C VAL A 21 -16.30 -35.62 -1.87
N GLY A 22 -15.52 -34.77 -1.18
CA GLY A 22 -14.10 -34.89 -1.02
C GLY A 22 -13.26 -34.14 -2.06
N ASP A 23 -13.83 -33.69 -3.17
CA ASP A 23 -13.10 -32.90 -4.18
C ASP A 23 -12.82 -31.47 -3.71
N TYR A 24 -11.80 -30.84 -4.32
CA TYR A 24 -11.43 -29.44 -4.17
C TYR A 24 -11.67 -28.68 -5.50
N TYR A 25 -11.78 -27.36 -5.42
CA TYR A 25 -12.00 -26.54 -6.61
C TYR A 25 -11.26 -25.21 -6.50
N LEU A 26 -10.54 -24.82 -7.56
CA LEU A 26 -9.88 -23.52 -7.70
C LEU A 26 -10.63 -22.63 -8.70
N ASN A 27 -11.14 -21.49 -8.23
CA ASN A 27 -11.54 -20.41 -9.12
C ASN A 27 -10.30 -19.64 -9.59
N LYS A 28 -9.90 -19.81 -10.85
CA LYS A 28 -8.69 -19.20 -11.42
C LYS A 28 -8.78 -17.67 -11.55
N THR A 29 -9.99 -17.11 -11.62
CA THR A 29 -10.22 -15.67 -11.72
C THR A 29 -10.00 -14.97 -10.38
N THR A 30 -10.65 -15.49 -9.33
CA THR A 30 -10.59 -14.88 -8.00
C THR A 30 -9.45 -15.41 -7.14
N GLY A 31 -8.94 -16.62 -7.41
CA GLY A 31 -7.99 -17.32 -6.56
C GLY A 31 -8.63 -18.02 -5.36
N ASP A 32 -9.95 -18.13 -5.33
CA ASP A 32 -10.68 -18.82 -4.28
C ASP A 32 -10.53 -20.33 -4.41
N PHE A 33 -10.13 -20.96 -3.32
CA PHE A 33 -9.98 -22.41 -3.20
C PHE A 33 -11.05 -22.97 -2.29
N PHE A 34 -11.92 -23.80 -2.85
CA PHE A 34 -13.06 -24.40 -2.19
C PHE A 34 -12.76 -25.85 -1.82
N GLY A 35 -13.30 -26.33 -0.72
CA GLY A 35 -13.29 -27.72 -0.37
C GLY A 35 -12.62 -28.07 0.97
N PRO A 36 -12.65 -29.35 1.36
CA PRO A 36 -13.25 -30.45 0.57
C PRO A 36 -14.77 -30.26 0.43
N LYS A 37 -15.33 -30.61 -0.73
CA LYS A 37 -16.77 -30.60 -0.94
C LYS A 37 -17.44 -31.59 0.03
N THR A 38 -18.51 -31.13 0.69
CA THR A 38 -19.32 -31.92 1.60
C THR A 38 -20.67 -32.29 0.96
N ILE A 39 -21.48 -33.08 1.64
CA ILE A 39 -22.85 -33.36 1.23
C ILE A 39 -23.72 -32.07 1.21
N SER A 40 -23.34 -31.06 2.01
CA SER A 40 -23.98 -29.74 2.06
C SER A 40 -23.45 -28.74 1.01
N GLY A 41 -22.44 -29.13 0.22
CA GLY A 41 -21.83 -28.28 -0.82
C GLY A 41 -20.38 -27.93 -0.57
N TRP A 42 -19.93 -26.82 -1.19
CA TRP A 42 -18.53 -26.41 -1.21
C TRP A 42 -18.04 -25.63 0.01
N GLY A 43 -18.96 -25.05 0.78
CA GLY A 43 -18.60 -24.20 1.94
C GLY A 43 -17.97 -22.87 1.54
N MET A 44 -17.35 -22.19 2.52
CA MET A 44 -16.62 -20.94 2.31
C MET A 44 -15.24 -21.23 1.74
N PRO A 45 -14.77 -20.48 0.72
CA PRO A 45 -13.45 -20.66 0.15
C PRO A 45 -12.35 -20.03 1.02
N VAL A 46 -11.13 -20.51 0.81
CA VAL A 46 -9.89 -19.82 1.21
C VAL A 46 -9.29 -19.16 -0.04
N ASN A 47 -9.00 -17.87 0.01
CA ASN A 47 -8.38 -17.19 -1.13
C ASN A 47 -6.87 -17.46 -1.15
N LEU A 48 -6.38 -18.07 -2.25
CA LEU A 48 -4.97 -18.43 -2.42
C LEU A 48 -4.10 -17.27 -2.95
N LYS A 49 -4.71 -16.20 -3.49
CA LYS A 49 -3.95 -15.02 -3.94
C LYS A 49 -3.35 -14.23 -2.76
N GLY A 50 -3.73 -14.59 -1.54
CA GLY A 50 -3.39 -13.82 -0.35
C GLY A 50 -4.18 -12.49 -0.31
N THR A 51 -4.52 -12.02 0.87
CA THR A 51 -5.30 -10.78 1.05
C THR A 51 -4.44 -9.52 0.94
N ALA A 52 -3.20 -9.63 0.50
CA ALA A 52 -2.24 -8.56 0.62
C ALA A 52 -1.62 -8.14 -0.71
N ASN A 53 -2.40 -7.44 -1.52
CA ASN A 53 -1.81 -6.63 -2.58
C ASN A 53 -1.13 -5.41 -1.95
N VAL A 54 0.19 -5.43 -1.80
CA VAL A 54 0.93 -4.21 -1.52
C VAL A 54 0.90 -3.35 -2.77
N VAL A 55 0.55 -2.09 -2.63
CA VAL A 55 0.40 -1.15 -3.75
C VAL A 55 1.31 0.05 -3.53
N ALA A 56 2.11 0.39 -4.54
CA ALA A 56 2.87 1.62 -4.60
C ALA A 56 2.21 2.63 -5.53
N SER A 57 2.23 3.91 -5.17
CA SER A 57 1.90 4.98 -6.11
C SER A 57 3.03 5.18 -7.13
N THR A 58 2.73 5.78 -8.27
CA THR A 58 3.76 6.46 -9.08
C THR A 58 4.37 7.62 -8.30
N TRP A 59 5.44 8.22 -8.82
CA TRP A 59 5.96 9.47 -8.29
C TRP A 59 4.97 10.62 -8.49
N ILE A 60 4.79 11.44 -7.45
CA ILE A 60 3.80 12.51 -7.37
C ILE A 60 4.52 13.83 -7.09
N ASN A 61 4.19 14.84 -7.86
CA ASN A 61 4.68 16.20 -7.64
C ASN A 61 3.99 16.84 -6.43
N TYR A 62 4.75 17.64 -5.67
CA TYR A 62 4.16 18.43 -4.59
C TYR A 62 3.22 19.50 -5.15
N ASN A 63 2.05 19.61 -4.54
CA ASN A 63 1.09 20.69 -4.73
C ASN A 63 0.73 21.28 -3.36
N TRP A 64 1.38 22.36 -2.98
CA TRP A 64 1.21 22.98 -1.66
C TRP A 64 -0.13 23.71 -1.54
N ASN A 65 -1.21 22.93 -1.52
CA ASN A 65 -2.60 23.37 -1.66
C ASN A 65 -3.28 23.78 -0.34
N SER A 66 -2.70 23.45 0.80
CA SER A 66 -3.28 23.75 2.12
C SER A 66 -2.59 24.95 2.79
N THR A 67 -1.25 24.99 2.74
CA THR A 67 -0.46 26.14 3.22
C THR A 67 0.73 26.35 2.29
N ASN A 68 1.00 27.60 1.93
CA ASN A 68 2.14 27.95 1.08
C ASN A 68 2.74 29.29 1.51
N THR A 69 3.47 29.27 2.63
CA THR A 69 4.21 30.44 3.14
C THR A 69 5.70 30.32 2.83
N SER A 70 6.47 31.36 3.13
CA SER A 70 7.93 31.35 2.93
C SER A 70 8.65 30.31 3.80
N THR A 71 8.11 29.98 4.99
CA THR A 71 8.76 29.10 5.97
C THR A 71 8.03 27.78 6.20
N ARG A 72 6.81 27.65 5.65
CA ARG A 72 5.99 26.44 5.82
C ARG A 72 5.12 26.19 4.62
N LYS A 73 5.12 24.94 4.17
CA LYS A 73 4.25 24.46 3.09
C LYS A 73 3.53 23.20 3.55
N VAL A 74 2.25 23.09 3.18
CA VAL A 74 1.42 21.92 3.52
C VAL A 74 0.66 21.48 2.29
N MET A 75 0.73 20.21 2.01
CA MET A 75 -0.03 19.55 0.97
C MET A 75 -1.02 18.56 1.59
N ASP A 76 -2.22 18.59 1.06
CA ASP A 76 -3.33 17.70 1.38
C ASP A 76 -3.57 16.80 0.17
N TYR A 77 -3.00 15.60 0.19
CA TYR A 77 -3.08 14.67 -0.93
C TYR A 77 -4.13 13.59 -0.68
N THR A 78 -5.17 13.54 -1.51
CA THR A 78 -6.18 12.48 -1.43
C THR A 78 -5.67 11.22 -2.14
N ILE A 79 -5.65 10.09 -1.43
CA ILE A 79 -5.31 8.80 -2.01
C ILE A 79 -6.43 8.38 -2.98
N PRO A 80 -6.12 8.09 -4.25
CA PRO A 80 -7.12 7.64 -5.21
C PRO A 80 -7.85 6.37 -4.75
N THR A 81 -9.18 6.37 -4.81
CA THR A 81 -10.02 5.23 -4.44
C THR A 81 -9.60 3.90 -5.10
N PRO A 82 -9.20 3.86 -6.39
CA PRO A 82 -8.72 2.61 -6.99
C PRO A 82 -7.52 1.98 -6.28
N LEU A 83 -6.60 2.79 -5.71
CA LEU A 83 -5.44 2.25 -4.98
C LEU A 83 -5.85 1.70 -3.61
N LEU A 84 -6.79 2.34 -2.91
CA LEU A 84 -7.38 1.79 -1.68
C LEU A 84 -8.17 0.51 -1.96
N SER A 85 -8.94 0.47 -3.04
CA SER A 85 -9.67 -0.73 -3.44
C SER A 85 -8.75 -1.88 -3.83
N ALA A 86 -7.61 -1.59 -4.45
CA ALA A 86 -6.59 -2.58 -4.81
C ALA A 86 -5.98 -3.28 -3.58
N VAL A 87 -5.92 -2.59 -2.44
CA VAL A 87 -5.52 -3.18 -1.14
C VAL A 87 -6.70 -3.71 -0.33
N GLY A 88 -7.92 -3.71 -0.89
CA GLY A 88 -9.12 -4.31 -0.29
C GLY A 88 -9.91 -3.39 0.64
N TYR A 89 -9.71 -2.07 0.58
CA TYR A 89 -10.38 -1.12 1.48
C TYR A 89 -11.09 0.00 0.71
N SER A 90 -12.20 0.48 1.25
CA SER A 90 -12.99 1.58 0.69
C SER A 90 -12.52 2.97 1.17
N SER A 91 -11.74 3.02 2.25
CA SER A 91 -11.24 4.26 2.84
C SER A 91 -9.93 4.05 3.60
N LEU A 92 -9.18 5.13 3.79
CA LEU A 92 -7.97 5.12 4.60
C LEU A 92 -8.28 4.85 6.08
N TYR A 93 -9.46 5.27 6.56
CA TYR A 93 -9.92 4.96 7.91
C TYR A 93 -10.03 3.45 8.13
N ASN A 94 -10.74 2.75 7.24
CA ASN A 94 -10.89 1.29 7.34
C ASN A 94 -9.54 0.57 7.18
N PHE A 95 -8.70 1.04 6.26
CA PHE A 95 -7.35 0.52 6.06
C PHE A 95 -6.50 0.63 7.32
N SER A 96 -6.46 1.81 7.94
CA SER A 96 -5.66 2.07 9.15
C SER A 96 -6.20 1.32 10.37
N ASN A 97 -7.52 1.29 10.57
CA ASN A 97 -8.14 0.57 11.68
C ASN A 97 -7.93 -0.96 11.59
N ALA A 98 -7.81 -1.48 10.38
CA ALA A 98 -7.47 -2.89 10.19
C ALA A 98 -5.98 -3.20 10.46
N GLY A 99 -5.15 -2.19 10.71
CA GLY A 99 -3.71 -2.34 10.93
C GLY A 99 -2.87 -2.19 9.66
N GLY A 100 -3.42 -1.59 8.60
CA GLY A 100 -2.68 -1.25 7.38
C GLY A 100 -1.57 -0.24 7.65
N VAL A 101 -0.45 -0.37 6.95
CA VAL A 101 0.73 0.51 7.07
C VAL A 101 0.88 1.34 5.82
N ILE A 102 1.10 2.65 5.99
CA ILE A 102 1.47 3.57 4.92
C ILE A 102 2.93 3.93 5.12
N LEU A 103 3.72 3.77 4.05
CA LEU A 103 5.07 4.29 3.98
C LEU A 103 5.08 5.41 2.94
N VAL A 104 5.64 6.57 3.29
CA VAL A 104 5.76 7.71 2.38
C VAL A 104 7.23 7.97 2.14
N TYR A 105 7.62 8.13 0.88
CA TYR A 105 8.99 8.36 0.47
C TYR A 105 9.09 9.66 -0.32
N GLY A 106 10.18 10.39 -0.12
CA GLY A 106 10.50 11.61 -0.85
C GLY A 106 11.82 11.48 -1.60
N GLU A 107 11.90 12.15 -2.74
CA GLU A 107 13.14 12.39 -3.48
C GLU A 107 13.30 13.87 -3.70
N ASN A 108 14.49 14.39 -3.42
CA ASN A 108 14.80 15.81 -3.57
C ASN A 108 15.82 16.04 -4.68
N TRP A 109 15.75 17.23 -5.26
CA TRP A 109 16.64 17.66 -6.32
C TRP A 109 18.11 17.48 -5.95
N GLY A 110 18.86 16.80 -6.84
CA GLY A 110 20.29 16.59 -6.67
C GLY A 110 20.70 15.64 -5.54
N SER A 111 19.77 15.05 -4.82
CA SER A 111 20.10 14.10 -3.73
C SER A 111 20.40 12.70 -4.25
N ASN A 112 19.80 12.30 -5.37
CA ASN A 112 19.81 10.92 -5.89
C ASN A 112 19.48 9.86 -4.82
N GLN A 113 18.73 10.26 -3.78
CA GLN A 113 18.37 9.41 -2.66
C GLN A 113 16.86 9.48 -2.43
N VAL A 114 16.27 8.31 -2.33
CA VAL A 114 14.88 8.15 -1.87
C VAL A 114 14.93 7.99 -0.36
N LYS A 115 14.22 8.86 0.37
CA LYS A 115 14.18 8.89 1.83
C LYS A 115 12.78 8.60 2.34
N LEU A 116 12.68 7.77 3.37
CA LEU A 116 11.43 7.60 4.10
C LEU A 116 11.13 8.88 4.90
N PHE A 117 9.86 9.33 4.88
CA PHE A 117 9.40 10.38 5.78
C PHE A 117 9.38 9.84 7.24
N ASP A 118 9.79 10.60 8.29
CA ASP A 118 10.15 12.01 8.23
C ASP A 118 11.67 12.15 8.02
N TYR A 119 12.06 13.19 7.27
CA TYR A 119 13.50 13.43 7.02
C TYR A 119 13.80 14.93 6.85
N GLU A 120 15.09 15.26 6.86
CA GLU A 120 15.58 16.60 6.61
C GLU A 120 16.39 16.65 5.29
N PHE A 121 16.18 17.73 4.55
CA PHE A 121 16.95 18.04 3.36
C PHE A 121 17.19 19.55 3.31
N ARG A 122 18.47 19.97 3.35
CA ARG A 122 18.89 21.38 3.45
C ARG A 122 18.21 22.07 4.65
N ASN A 123 17.51 23.18 4.41
CA ASN A 123 16.79 23.92 5.44
C ASN A 123 15.33 23.41 5.65
N GLY A 124 14.95 22.33 5.01
CA GLY A 124 13.59 21.78 5.08
C GLY A 124 13.49 20.50 5.90
N ARG A 125 12.52 20.48 6.83
CA ARG A 125 12.04 19.26 7.50
C ARG A 125 10.77 18.82 6.82
N TYR A 126 10.77 17.60 6.29
CA TYR A 126 9.64 16.95 5.63
C TYR A 126 9.01 15.95 6.58
N GLU A 127 7.71 16.06 6.76
CA GLU A 127 6.93 15.17 7.61
C GLU A 127 5.70 14.70 6.85
N ALA A 128 5.30 13.44 7.04
CA ALA A 128 4.10 12.89 6.45
C ALA A 128 3.25 12.18 7.51
N SER A 129 1.96 12.44 7.50
CA SER A 129 1.01 11.76 8.37
C SER A 129 -0.26 11.37 7.61
N PRO A 130 -0.82 10.18 7.86
CA PRO A 130 -2.11 9.82 7.33
C PRO A 130 -3.20 10.66 8.01
N ASN A 131 -4.11 11.21 7.21
CA ASN A 131 -5.36 11.78 7.69
C ASN A 131 -6.51 10.88 7.24
N THR A 132 -7.05 10.11 8.17
CA THR A 132 -8.11 9.15 7.90
C THR A 132 -9.43 9.83 7.53
N ASN A 133 -9.62 11.09 7.93
CA ASN A 133 -10.75 11.89 7.50
C ASN A 133 -10.53 12.35 6.04
N GLY A 134 -11.27 11.72 5.11
CA GLY A 134 -11.17 12.01 3.68
C GLY A 134 -10.07 11.26 2.93
N SER A 135 -9.49 10.20 3.53
CA SER A 135 -8.49 9.34 2.87
C SER A 135 -7.29 10.10 2.31
N LYS A 136 -6.66 10.93 3.14
CA LYS A 136 -5.59 11.83 2.73
C LYS A 136 -4.26 11.51 3.37
N ILE A 137 -3.18 11.96 2.74
CA ILE A 137 -1.84 12.08 3.32
C ILE A 137 -1.56 13.58 3.47
N TYR A 138 -1.29 14.01 4.69
CA TYR A 138 -0.74 15.33 4.98
C TYR A 138 0.76 15.29 4.80
N ILE A 139 1.29 16.17 3.96
CA ILE A 139 2.73 16.38 3.81
C ILE A 139 3.04 17.81 4.24
N THR A 140 3.95 17.93 5.18
CA THR A 140 4.41 19.22 5.68
C THR A 140 5.89 19.39 5.40
N LEU A 141 6.25 20.56 4.91
CA LEU A 141 7.63 21.02 4.79
C LEU A 141 7.78 22.29 5.63
N THR A 142 8.65 22.24 6.62
CA THR A 142 8.87 23.36 7.54
C THR A 142 10.34 23.77 7.52
N SER A 143 10.61 25.06 7.50
CA SER A 143 11.96 25.61 7.63
C SER A 143 12.56 25.27 8.99
N ILE A 144 13.75 24.69 9.00
CA ILE A 144 14.48 24.32 10.23
C ILE A 144 15.07 25.55 10.90
N SER A 145 15.64 26.48 10.13
CA SER A 145 16.29 27.68 10.65
C SER A 145 15.36 28.87 10.85
N GLY A 146 14.09 28.78 10.38
CA GLY A 146 13.18 29.92 10.31
C GLY A 146 13.41 30.85 9.12
N ALA A 147 14.47 30.66 8.33
CA ALA A 147 14.69 31.38 7.07
C ALA A 147 13.73 30.87 5.97
N ALA A 148 13.53 31.67 4.93
CA ALA A 148 12.67 31.28 3.81
C ALA A 148 13.19 30.00 3.13
N LEU A 149 12.28 29.08 2.85
CA LEU A 149 12.54 27.90 2.03
C LEU A 149 12.87 28.32 0.60
N GLN A 150 13.82 27.66 -0.01
CA GLN A 150 14.24 27.90 -1.39
C GLN A 150 13.52 26.95 -2.35
N ASP A 151 13.43 27.30 -3.62
CA ASP A 151 12.80 26.47 -4.67
C ASP A 151 13.39 25.06 -4.74
N ILE A 152 14.68 24.93 -4.51
CA ILE A 152 15.40 23.67 -4.44
C ILE A 152 14.86 22.71 -3.36
N GLU A 153 14.19 23.23 -2.35
CA GLU A 153 13.63 22.44 -1.24
C GLU A 153 12.18 22.06 -1.49
N TYR A 154 11.40 22.85 -2.22
CA TYR A 154 9.95 22.62 -2.32
C TYR A 154 9.39 22.50 -3.74
N ASP A 155 10.12 22.96 -4.76
CA ASP A 155 9.54 23.06 -6.10
C ASP A 155 9.69 21.73 -6.86
N SER A 156 8.56 21.21 -7.31
CA SER A 156 8.51 19.98 -8.11
C SER A 156 9.13 20.17 -9.51
N ALA A 157 9.18 21.39 -10.04
CA ALA A 157 9.89 21.69 -11.28
C ALA A 157 11.40 21.43 -11.16
N ARG A 158 11.94 21.45 -9.93
CA ARG A 158 13.32 21.04 -9.63
C ARG A 158 13.48 19.52 -9.53
N GLY A 159 12.39 18.73 -9.49
CA GLY A 159 12.43 17.28 -9.34
C GLY A 159 12.09 16.80 -7.92
N ASN A 160 11.68 17.72 -7.01
CA ASN A 160 11.17 17.30 -5.71
C ASN A 160 9.82 16.59 -5.89
N LYS A 161 9.70 15.39 -5.37
CA LYS A 161 8.53 14.53 -5.53
C LYS A 161 8.41 13.53 -4.39
N PHE A 162 7.26 12.92 -4.25
CA PHE A 162 7.02 11.87 -3.26
C PHE A 162 6.27 10.69 -3.87
N ARG A 163 6.28 9.58 -3.18
CA ARG A 163 5.42 8.42 -3.44
C ARG A 163 5.06 7.74 -2.12
N TYR A 164 4.06 6.87 -2.16
CA TYR A 164 3.68 6.09 -0.98
C TYR A 164 3.45 4.64 -1.33
N VAL A 165 3.53 3.78 -0.30
CA VAL A 165 3.25 2.35 -0.37
C VAL A 165 2.17 2.03 0.65
N LEU A 166 1.12 1.33 0.21
CA LEU A 166 0.05 0.82 1.04
C LEU A 166 0.27 -0.68 1.29
N ILE A 167 0.45 -1.04 2.55
CA ILE A 167 0.63 -2.43 2.99
C ILE A 167 -0.57 -2.81 3.85
N PRO A 168 -1.52 -3.62 3.35
CA PRO A 168 -2.72 -3.96 4.09
C PRO A 168 -2.43 -4.88 5.29
N ALA A 169 -3.29 -4.82 6.30
CA ALA A 169 -3.32 -5.82 7.36
C ALA A 169 -3.59 -7.21 6.77
N GLY A 170 -2.94 -8.24 7.30
CA GLY A 170 -3.07 -9.61 6.77
C GLY A 170 -1.97 -10.02 5.79
N VAL A 171 -1.10 -9.10 5.33
CA VAL A 171 0.27 -9.50 5.05
C VAL A 171 0.79 -10.03 6.36
N GLN A 172 0.90 -11.35 6.51
CA GLN A 172 1.56 -11.92 7.68
C GLN A 172 2.98 -11.40 7.69
N LEU A 173 3.14 -10.27 8.37
CA LEU A 173 4.43 -9.72 8.65
C LEU A 173 5.07 -10.71 9.61
N SER A 174 6.01 -11.53 9.12
CA SER A 174 6.94 -12.23 10.00
C SER A 174 7.48 -11.19 10.99
N ALA A 175 7.99 -11.60 12.14
CA ALA A 175 8.58 -10.68 13.13
C ALA A 175 9.64 -9.74 12.52
N SER A 176 10.24 -10.13 11.36
CA SER A 176 11.14 -9.29 10.57
C SER A 176 10.46 -8.17 9.77
N LEU A 177 9.12 -8.16 9.69
CA LEU A 177 8.32 -7.19 8.95
C LEU A 177 7.29 -6.46 9.86
N ALA A 178 7.54 -6.44 11.17
CA ALA A 178 6.75 -5.61 12.08
C ALA A 178 6.72 -4.15 11.59
N PRO A 179 5.63 -3.39 11.82
CA PRO A 179 5.49 -2.01 11.32
C PRO A 179 6.70 -1.12 11.59
N ASP A 180 7.34 -1.27 12.75
CA ASP A 180 8.53 -0.49 13.12
C ASP A 180 9.77 -0.88 12.29
N ARG A 181 9.87 -2.14 11.86
CA ARG A 181 10.92 -2.58 10.94
C ARG A 181 10.70 -2.08 9.53
N LEU A 182 9.45 -2.11 9.05
CA LEU A 182 9.10 -1.55 7.74
C LEU A 182 9.44 -0.06 7.64
N ARG A 183 9.24 0.69 8.73
CA ARG A 183 9.60 2.12 8.81
C ARG A 183 11.10 2.39 8.83
N GLN A 184 11.93 1.36 8.94
CA GLN A 184 13.39 1.46 8.90
C GLN A 184 13.97 0.99 7.57
N MET A 185 13.16 0.41 6.69
CA MET A 185 13.60 -0.10 5.39
C MET A 185 13.72 1.02 4.35
N SER A 186 14.73 0.90 3.49
CA SER A 186 14.83 1.76 2.31
C SER A 186 13.69 1.47 1.32
N PHE A 187 13.49 2.38 0.38
CA PHE A 187 12.49 2.16 -0.66
C PHE A 187 12.86 0.95 -1.54
N GLU A 188 14.14 0.78 -1.85
CA GLU A 188 14.69 -0.36 -2.62
C GLU A 188 14.43 -1.69 -1.91
N ASP A 189 14.61 -1.74 -0.57
CA ASP A 189 14.29 -2.93 0.22
C ASP A 189 12.79 -3.26 0.19
N ILE A 190 11.94 -2.24 0.26
CA ILE A 190 10.48 -2.40 0.15
C ILE A 190 10.10 -2.85 -1.27
N GLN A 191 10.69 -2.27 -2.33
CA GLN A 191 10.46 -2.70 -3.71
C GLN A 191 10.84 -4.18 -3.91
N ALA A 192 12.04 -4.56 -3.48
CA ALA A 192 12.52 -5.93 -3.60
C ALA A 192 11.65 -6.91 -2.80
N ARG A 193 11.24 -6.51 -1.59
CA ARG A 193 10.46 -7.38 -0.68
C ARG A 193 9.06 -7.65 -1.19
N PHE A 194 8.41 -6.67 -1.78
CA PHE A 194 7.01 -6.75 -2.24
C PHE A 194 6.87 -6.83 -3.76
N ASN A 195 7.99 -6.96 -4.48
CA ASN A 195 8.03 -7.06 -5.94
C ASN A 195 7.33 -5.86 -6.62
N LEU A 196 7.60 -4.65 -6.14
CA LEU A 196 7.02 -3.40 -6.63
C LEU A 196 7.92 -2.80 -7.72
N TYR A 197 7.87 -3.36 -8.92
CA TYR A 197 8.60 -2.79 -10.07
C TYR A 197 7.67 -1.87 -10.86
N ASP A 198 8.21 -0.75 -11.33
CA ASP A 198 7.51 0.23 -12.19
C ASP A 198 7.33 -0.32 -13.60
#